data_a970530d56c8b620771fbe3f60dc0b5a
#
_entry.id   a970530d56c8b620771fbe3f60dc0b5a
#
_cell.length_a   1.000
_cell.length_b   1.000
_cell.length_c   1.000
_cell.angle_alpha   90.00
_cell.angle_beta   90.00
_cell.angle_gamma   90.00
#
_symmetry.space_group_name_H-M   'P 1'
#
loop_
_entity.id
_entity.type
_entity.pdbx_description
1 polymer ?
#
loop_
_entity_poly.entity_id
_entity_poly.type
_entity_poly.pdbx_seq_one_letter_code
_entity_poly.pdbx_strand_id
1 'polypeptide(L)'
;MTMRALRASQACASVSLIALLVAAVTWGGCGSANVAATRATVPVGAQPTVLVTKATQAPAKVTAHDTVTGPQPATSSAPAPVTVPPVLAPHIVWDPIPFGPLRKAQMVAYVRRHYGSFMKPTYKLLDPHVIVIHYTVTPTFQATYNTFAPDTPDPELHELPNTCAHFVIDKSGVIHQLVSLSIICRHTVGLNWTAIGIEHVGFSDQEILENPRQMASSLRLVRWLRCRYHIAVRNVIGHNESLSSPFHHEDIPSLHTQTHEDFKHADMQIYRRRLAAMGSCPAT
;
A
#
# COMPACT_ATOMS: atom_id res chain seq x y z
N MET A 1 -57.56 50.05 -17.49
CA MET A 1 -57.35 50.90 -16.33
C MET A 1 -56.24 50.27 -15.43
N THR A 2 -55.22 51.04 -15.26
CA THR A 2 -54.13 50.99 -14.29
C THR A 2 -53.25 49.70 -14.13
N MET A 3 -52.13 49.71 -14.85
CA MET A 3 -50.91 48.94 -14.56
C MET A 3 -50.29 49.39 -13.24
N ARG A 4 -49.93 48.44 -12.40
CA ARG A 4 -48.99 48.65 -11.29
C ARG A 4 -47.73 47.83 -11.55
N ALA A 5 -46.63 48.56 -11.80
CA ALA A 5 -45.30 48.03 -11.91
C ALA A 5 -44.75 47.65 -10.52
N LEU A 6 -44.30 46.42 -10.33
CA LEU A 6 -43.49 46.01 -9.18
C LEU A 6 -42.00 46.16 -9.52
N ARG A 7 -41.33 47.02 -8.77
CA ARG A 7 -39.88 47.21 -8.81
C ARG A 7 -39.19 46.02 -8.13
N ALA A 8 -38.28 45.35 -8.85
CA ALA A 8 -37.34 44.41 -8.28
C ALA A 8 -36.20 45.17 -7.59
N SER A 9 -36.02 44.89 -6.28
CA SER A 9 -34.90 45.36 -5.47
C SER A 9 -33.72 44.43 -5.70
N GLN A 10 -32.61 44.96 -6.27
CA GLN A 10 -31.34 44.29 -6.37
C GLN A 10 -30.60 44.40 -5.02
N ALA A 11 -30.42 43.29 -4.32
CA ALA A 11 -29.53 43.20 -3.18
C ALA A 11 -28.10 42.94 -3.68
N CYS A 12 -27.23 43.92 -3.51
CA CYS A 12 -25.79 43.81 -3.72
C CYS A 12 -25.18 42.94 -2.61
N ALA A 13 -24.71 41.73 -2.93
CA ALA A 13 -23.91 40.90 -2.02
C ALA A 13 -22.43 41.31 -2.18
N SER A 14 -21.90 41.93 -1.13
CA SER A 14 -20.48 42.29 -1.02
C SER A 14 -19.65 41.01 -0.78
N VAL A 15 -18.80 40.67 -1.74
CA VAL A 15 -17.78 39.61 -1.58
C VAL A 15 -16.56 40.25 -0.89
N SER A 16 -16.34 39.92 0.37
CA SER A 16 -15.10 40.28 1.09
C SER A 16 -13.95 39.42 0.61
N LEU A 17 -13.02 40.05 -0.11
CA LEU A 17 -11.74 39.51 -0.47
C LEU A 17 -10.83 39.53 0.76
N ILE A 18 -10.52 38.36 1.35
CA ILE A 18 -9.47 38.23 2.36
C ILE A 18 -8.13 38.07 1.63
N ALA A 19 -7.35 39.18 1.63
CA ALA A 19 -5.98 39.16 1.14
C ALA A 19 -5.09 38.48 2.17
N LEU A 20 -4.47 37.34 1.82
CA LEU A 20 -3.37 36.73 2.58
C LEU A 20 -2.10 37.54 2.32
N LEU A 21 -1.62 38.23 3.38
CA LEU A 21 -0.27 38.83 3.41
C LEU A 21 0.77 37.70 3.57
N VAL A 22 1.54 37.45 2.53
CA VAL A 22 2.76 36.63 2.59
C VAL A 22 3.88 37.57 3.08
N ALA A 23 4.33 37.36 4.32
CA ALA A 23 5.52 38.03 4.85
C ALA A 23 6.78 37.35 4.28
N ALA A 24 7.45 38.00 3.34
CA ALA A 24 8.78 37.61 2.88
C ALA A 24 9.80 37.96 3.97
N VAL A 25 10.39 36.95 4.61
CA VAL A 25 11.57 37.12 5.46
C VAL A 25 12.81 37.06 4.57
N THR A 26 13.41 38.24 4.32
CA THR A 26 14.72 38.34 3.68
C THR A 26 15.81 38.05 4.70
N TRP A 27 16.52 36.94 4.55
CA TRP A 27 17.78 36.72 5.25
C TRP A 27 18.92 37.29 4.43
N GLY A 28 19.57 38.31 5.01
CA GLY A 28 20.79 38.90 4.49
C GLY A 28 21.95 37.91 4.64
N GLY A 29 22.81 37.90 3.61
CA GLY A 29 23.98 37.08 3.55
C GLY A 29 25.10 37.51 4.45
N CYS A 30 26.02 36.61 4.71
CA CYS A 30 27.49 36.83 4.64
C CYS A 30 28.19 35.56 5.10
N GLY A 31 29.24 35.19 4.39
CA GLY A 31 30.29 34.32 4.90
C GLY A 31 30.54 33.04 4.12
N SER A 32 31.25 33.16 3.01
CA SER A 32 31.94 32.04 2.37
C SER A 32 33.09 31.57 3.29
N ALA A 33 33.01 30.34 3.81
CA ALA A 33 34.17 29.64 4.34
C ALA A 33 34.41 28.39 3.50
N ASN A 34 35.48 28.47 2.68
CA ASN A 34 36.03 27.32 1.98
C ASN A 34 36.66 26.36 3.02
N VAL A 35 36.05 25.20 3.21
CA VAL A 35 36.71 24.10 3.91
C VAL A 35 37.10 23.07 2.85
N ALA A 36 38.42 22.95 2.63
CA ALA A 36 39.01 21.93 1.81
C ALA A 36 38.80 20.55 2.42
N ALA A 37 38.06 19.68 1.73
CA ALA A 37 37.90 18.30 2.10
C ALA A 37 39.14 17.51 1.75
N THR A 38 39.93 17.15 2.75
CA THR A 38 41.02 16.18 2.64
C THR A 38 40.44 14.78 2.47
N ARG A 39 40.68 14.20 1.32
CA ARG A 39 40.31 12.85 0.94
C ARG A 39 41.25 11.85 1.63
N ALA A 40 40.79 11.17 2.67
CA ALA A 40 41.51 10.06 3.26
C ALA A 40 41.32 8.80 2.40
N THR A 41 42.40 8.30 1.85
CA THR A 41 42.47 7.01 1.16
C THR A 41 42.62 5.89 2.20
N VAL A 42 41.65 4.98 2.25
CA VAL A 42 41.70 3.76 3.05
C VAL A 42 42.35 2.66 2.19
N PRO A 43 43.36 1.92 2.69
CA PRO A 43 43.98 0.84 1.93
C PRO A 43 43.06 -0.39 1.87
N VAL A 44 43.00 -0.99 0.69
CA VAL A 44 42.32 -2.23 0.39
C VAL A 44 43.02 -3.38 1.08
N GLY A 45 42.38 -3.97 2.08
CA GLY A 45 42.84 -5.19 2.76
C GLY A 45 42.54 -6.42 1.90
N ALA A 46 43.57 -7.29 1.79
CA ALA A 46 43.55 -8.52 1.02
C ALA A 46 42.52 -9.52 1.54
N GLN A 47 41.83 -10.17 0.62
CA GLN A 47 40.93 -11.30 0.90
C GLN A 47 41.73 -12.57 1.20
N PRO A 48 41.35 -13.41 2.17
CA PRO A 48 41.98 -14.71 2.38
C PRO A 48 41.43 -15.73 1.33
N THR A 49 42.38 -16.34 0.63
CA THR A 49 42.15 -17.44 -0.31
C THR A 49 41.85 -18.70 0.47
N VAL A 50 40.67 -19.27 0.36
CA VAL A 50 40.36 -20.59 0.95
C VAL A 50 40.78 -21.66 -0.06
N LEU A 51 41.80 -22.44 0.32
CA LEU A 51 42.23 -23.65 -0.36
C LEU A 51 41.22 -24.78 -0.09
N VAL A 52 40.48 -25.20 -1.13
CA VAL A 52 39.66 -26.40 -1.10
C VAL A 52 40.56 -27.61 -1.41
N THR A 53 40.88 -28.40 -0.42
CA THR A 53 41.54 -29.70 -0.61
C THR A 53 40.51 -30.76 -0.95
N LYS A 54 40.62 -31.28 -2.16
CA LYS A 54 39.81 -32.39 -2.68
C LYS A 54 40.33 -33.71 -2.11
N ALA A 55 39.64 -34.32 -1.17
CA ALA A 55 39.97 -35.67 -0.69
C ALA A 55 39.36 -36.70 -1.66
N THR A 56 40.26 -37.44 -2.30
CA THR A 56 39.95 -38.61 -3.15
C THR A 56 39.89 -39.85 -2.22
N GLN A 57 38.70 -40.42 -2.05
CA GLN A 57 38.54 -41.75 -1.44
C GLN A 57 38.40 -42.83 -2.49
N ALA A 58 39.26 -43.85 -2.40
CA ALA A 58 39.25 -45.05 -3.20
C ALA A 58 38.15 -46.02 -2.74
N PRO A 59 37.57 -46.85 -3.62
CA PRO A 59 36.50 -47.76 -3.25
C PRO A 59 36.96 -48.99 -2.49
N ALA A 60 36.34 -49.24 -1.33
CA ALA A 60 36.53 -50.49 -0.57
C ALA A 60 35.67 -51.60 -1.18
N LYS A 61 36.35 -52.76 -1.38
CA LYS A 61 35.80 -54.01 -1.88
C LYS A 61 34.96 -54.68 -0.79
N VAL A 62 33.66 -54.84 -0.99
CA VAL A 62 32.75 -55.56 -0.09
C VAL A 62 32.67 -57.01 -0.49
N THR A 63 33.12 -57.89 0.36
CA THR A 63 32.92 -59.36 0.33
C THR A 63 31.52 -59.66 0.90
N ALA A 64 30.75 -60.43 0.14
CA ALA A 64 29.46 -60.95 0.58
C ALA A 64 29.70 -62.11 1.58
N HIS A 65 28.98 -62.09 2.70
CA HIS A 65 28.37 -63.25 3.35
C HIS A 65 27.58 -62.79 4.59
N ASP A 66 26.45 -63.45 4.72
CA ASP A 66 25.60 -63.75 5.86
C ASP A 66 24.22 -63.10 5.88
N THR A 67 23.29 -63.98 5.57
CA THR A 67 21.83 -63.81 5.69
C THR A 67 21.48 -63.81 7.18
N VAL A 68 21.25 -62.63 7.77
CA VAL A 68 20.61 -62.50 9.10
C VAL A 68 19.20 -61.95 8.85
N THR A 69 18.21 -62.79 9.18
CA THR A 69 16.79 -62.39 9.26
C THR A 69 16.60 -61.44 10.43
N GLY A 70 16.65 -60.14 10.11
CA GLY A 70 16.39 -59.09 11.13
C GLY A 70 14.88 -58.75 11.17
N PRO A 71 14.38 -58.21 12.28
CA PRO A 71 12.97 -57.86 12.44
C PRO A 71 12.56 -56.75 11.44
N GLN A 72 11.36 -56.95 10.87
CA GLN A 72 10.70 -56.05 9.90
C GLN A 72 10.66 -54.60 10.45
N PRO A 73 11.11 -53.58 9.67
CA PRO A 73 11.05 -52.21 10.12
C PRO A 73 9.60 -51.82 10.36
N ALA A 74 9.33 -51.30 11.56
CA ALA A 74 8.07 -50.70 11.91
C ALA A 74 7.71 -49.61 10.88
N THR A 75 6.56 -49.73 10.25
CA THR A 75 6.02 -48.72 9.35
C THR A 75 5.84 -47.41 10.12
N SER A 76 6.77 -46.48 9.92
CA SER A 76 6.63 -45.11 10.41
C SER A 76 5.40 -44.50 9.75
N SER A 77 4.29 -44.44 10.47
CA SER A 77 3.13 -43.68 10.04
C SER A 77 3.53 -42.21 9.87
N ALA A 78 3.40 -41.67 8.66
CA ALA A 78 3.63 -40.25 8.42
C ALA A 78 2.75 -39.43 9.38
N PRO A 79 3.28 -38.35 10.00
CA PRO A 79 2.50 -37.53 10.89
C PRO A 79 1.28 -36.99 10.12
N ALA A 80 0.11 -37.04 10.76
CA ALA A 80 -1.12 -36.47 10.21
C ALA A 80 -0.89 -35.00 9.80
N PRO A 81 -1.48 -34.55 8.69
CA PRO A 81 -1.32 -33.18 8.24
C PRO A 81 -1.80 -32.22 9.33
N VAL A 82 -0.91 -31.35 9.81
CA VAL A 82 -1.24 -30.31 10.78
C VAL A 82 -2.10 -29.27 10.05
N THR A 83 -3.39 -29.29 10.29
CA THR A 83 -4.31 -28.25 9.75
C THR A 83 -4.05 -26.96 10.52
N VAL A 84 -3.40 -25.98 9.86
CA VAL A 84 -3.24 -24.64 10.41
C VAL A 84 -4.61 -23.94 10.34
N PRO A 85 -5.14 -23.40 11.46
CA PRO A 85 -6.44 -22.75 11.45
C PRO A 85 -6.45 -21.52 10.54
N PRO A 86 -7.60 -21.18 9.93
CA PRO A 86 -7.72 -20.02 9.05
C PRO A 86 -7.40 -18.72 9.79
N VAL A 87 -6.80 -17.77 9.07
CA VAL A 87 -6.55 -16.42 9.61
C VAL A 87 -7.87 -15.68 9.72
N LEU A 88 -8.29 -15.39 10.95
CA LEU A 88 -9.54 -14.66 11.20
C LEU A 88 -9.40 -13.18 10.83
N ALA A 89 -10.53 -12.62 10.34
CA ALA A 89 -10.62 -11.17 10.13
C ALA A 89 -10.44 -10.43 11.47
N PRO A 90 -9.69 -9.32 11.51
CA PRO A 90 -9.71 -8.43 12.67
C PRO A 90 -11.08 -7.78 12.82
N HIS A 91 -11.34 -7.15 13.97
CA HIS A 91 -12.52 -6.30 14.12
C HIS A 91 -12.43 -5.11 13.16
N ILE A 92 -13.45 -4.93 12.33
CA ILE A 92 -13.56 -3.88 11.32
C ILE A 92 -14.87 -3.14 11.52
N VAL A 93 -14.81 -1.82 11.62
CA VAL A 93 -15.99 -0.94 11.67
C VAL A 93 -16.39 -0.63 10.23
N TRP A 94 -17.65 -0.81 9.90
CA TRP A 94 -18.18 -0.47 8.57
C TRP A 94 -18.64 0.99 8.58
N ASP A 95 -17.84 1.87 7.96
CA ASP A 95 -18.09 3.31 7.84
C ASP A 95 -18.07 3.73 6.35
N PRO A 96 -19.04 3.30 5.55
CA PRO A 96 -18.98 3.44 4.11
C PRO A 96 -19.09 4.90 3.67
N ILE A 97 -18.24 5.29 2.71
CA ILE A 97 -18.46 6.50 1.92
C ILE A 97 -19.58 6.24 0.89
N PRO A 98 -20.29 7.29 0.44
CA PRO A 98 -21.28 7.14 -0.62
C PRO A 98 -20.65 6.59 -1.90
N PHE A 99 -21.11 5.41 -2.34
CA PHE A 99 -20.65 4.78 -3.60
C PHE A 99 -21.84 4.31 -4.43
N GLY A 100 -22.72 5.27 -4.78
CA GLY A 100 -23.96 5.04 -5.51
C GLY A 100 -23.77 4.76 -7.01
N PRO A 101 -24.87 4.66 -7.77
CA PRO A 101 -24.84 4.36 -9.21
C PRO A 101 -23.98 5.34 -10.01
N LEU A 102 -24.02 6.64 -9.68
CA LEU A 102 -23.23 7.67 -10.37
C LEU A 102 -21.73 7.42 -10.19
N ARG A 103 -21.26 7.27 -8.94
CA ARG A 103 -19.83 7.02 -8.65
C ARG A 103 -19.34 5.71 -9.27
N LYS A 104 -20.21 4.68 -9.34
CA LYS A 104 -19.91 3.44 -10.07
C LYS A 104 -19.75 3.66 -11.58
N ALA A 105 -20.62 4.47 -12.19
CA ALA A 105 -20.52 4.79 -13.62
C ALA A 105 -19.25 5.61 -13.92
N GLN A 106 -18.88 6.55 -13.05
CA GLN A 106 -17.64 7.32 -13.16
C GLN A 106 -16.41 6.39 -13.03
N MET A 107 -16.45 5.40 -12.11
CA MET A 107 -15.38 4.39 -11.99
C MET A 107 -15.24 3.56 -13.27
N VAL A 108 -16.33 3.16 -13.91
CA VAL A 108 -16.29 2.49 -15.23
C VAL A 108 -15.63 3.37 -16.28
N ALA A 109 -15.96 4.68 -16.30
CA ALA A 109 -15.34 5.64 -17.21
C ALA A 109 -13.84 5.84 -16.91
N TYR A 110 -13.47 5.92 -15.64
CA TYR A 110 -12.07 5.96 -15.19
C TYR A 110 -11.30 4.72 -15.70
N VAL A 111 -11.79 3.51 -15.42
CA VAL A 111 -11.17 2.26 -15.86
C VAL A 111 -11.03 2.20 -17.38
N ARG A 112 -12.01 2.71 -18.13
CA ARG A 112 -11.90 2.77 -19.60
C ARG A 112 -10.77 3.66 -20.08
N ARG A 113 -10.49 4.78 -19.37
CA ARG A 113 -9.40 5.71 -19.74
C ARG A 113 -8.03 5.18 -19.37
N HIS A 114 -7.89 4.58 -18.16
CA HIS A 114 -6.62 4.21 -17.56
C HIS A 114 -6.17 2.78 -17.85
N TYR A 115 -7.13 1.89 -18.17
CA TYR A 115 -6.89 0.44 -18.26
C TYR A 115 -7.61 -0.21 -19.44
N GLY A 116 -8.27 0.58 -20.29
CA GLY A 116 -9.12 0.06 -21.37
C GLY A 116 -8.37 -0.69 -22.47
N SER A 117 -7.03 -0.54 -22.55
CA SER A 117 -6.20 -1.27 -23.50
C SER A 117 -6.09 -2.75 -23.18
N PHE A 118 -6.22 -3.14 -21.90
CA PHE A 118 -5.99 -4.54 -21.49
C PHE A 118 -7.15 -5.17 -20.70
N MET A 119 -8.08 -4.37 -20.14
CA MET A 119 -9.18 -4.91 -19.37
C MET A 119 -10.54 -4.33 -19.77
N LYS A 120 -11.59 -5.14 -19.62
CA LYS A 120 -12.97 -4.67 -19.84
C LYS A 120 -13.35 -3.64 -18.76
N PRO A 121 -13.84 -2.43 -19.13
CA PRO A 121 -14.24 -1.42 -18.19
C PRO A 121 -15.30 -1.90 -17.19
N THR A 122 -14.99 -1.76 -15.90
CA THR A 122 -15.83 -2.19 -14.78
C THR A 122 -15.55 -1.32 -13.55
N TYR A 123 -16.48 -1.29 -12.60
CA TYR A 123 -16.22 -0.72 -11.27
C TYR A 123 -15.84 -1.80 -10.24
N LYS A 124 -15.84 -3.09 -10.65
CA LYS A 124 -15.62 -4.22 -9.74
C LYS A 124 -14.15 -4.55 -9.61
N LEU A 125 -13.67 -4.64 -8.38
CA LEU A 125 -12.38 -5.25 -8.07
C LEU A 125 -12.59 -6.76 -7.99
N LEU A 126 -12.09 -7.48 -9.00
CA LEU A 126 -12.38 -8.92 -9.17
C LEU A 126 -11.28 -9.81 -8.59
N ASP A 127 -10.02 -9.42 -8.77
CA ASP A 127 -8.86 -10.23 -8.42
C ASP A 127 -7.71 -9.33 -7.92
N PRO A 128 -7.69 -8.98 -6.63
CA PRO A 128 -6.64 -8.13 -6.08
C PRO A 128 -5.33 -8.89 -5.89
N HIS A 129 -4.26 -8.38 -6.50
CA HIS A 129 -2.90 -8.91 -6.42
C HIS A 129 -1.96 -8.08 -5.56
N VAL A 130 -2.36 -6.85 -5.20
CA VAL A 130 -1.52 -5.88 -4.50
C VAL A 130 -2.27 -5.30 -3.31
N ILE A 131 -1.56 -5.05 -2.22
CA ILE A 131 -2.01 -4.18 -1.12
C ILE A 131 -1.09 -2.98 -1.10
N VAL A 132 -1.66 -1.77 -1.21
CA VAL A 132 -0.92 -0.51 -1.14
C VAL A 132 -1.16 0.14 0.22
N ILE A 133 -0.05 0.48 0.88
CA ILE A 133 -0.01 1.14 2.18
C ILE A 133 0.22 2.63 1.98
N HIS A 134 -0.63 3.45 2.62
CA HIS A 134 -0.63 4.90 2.54
C HIS A 134 -0.66 5.55 3.92
N TYR A 135 -0.33 6.85 3.99
CA TYR A 135 -0.73 7.73 5.09
C TYR A 135 -1.51 8.93 4.58
N THR A 136 -2.46 9.39 5.37
CA THR A 136 -3.55 10.27 4.92
C THR A 136 -3.19 11.76 4.81
N VAL A 137 -2.06 12.19 5.39
CA VAL A 137 -1.73 13.62 5.61
C VAL A 137 -2.88 14.37 6.34
N THR A 138 -3.61 13.66 7.20
CA THR A 138 -4.71 14.23 8.00
C THR A 138 -4.55 13.87 9.47
N PRO A 139 -5.06 14.72 10.41
CA PRO A 139 -4.89 14.48 11.84
C PRO A 139 -5.83 13.43 12.44
N THR A 140 -6.97 13.14 11.78
CA THR A 140 -8.04 12.30 12.33
C THR A 140 -8.73 11.46 11.24
N PHE A 141 -9.36 10.37 11.67
CA PHE A 141 -10.24 9.57 10.78
C PHE A 141 -11.35 10.44 10.15
N GLN A 142 -12.00 11.30 10.93
CA GLN A 142 -13.08 12.14 10.41
C GLN A 142 -12.60 13.09 9.29
N ALA A 143 -11.39 13.64 9.41
CA ALA A 143 -10.80 14.47 8.35
C ALA A 143 -10.56 13.66 7.08
N THR A 144 -10.02 12.44 7.21
CA THR A 144 -9.83 11.50 6.09
C THR A 144 -11.17 11.12 5.44
N TYR A 145 -12.16 10.77 6.25
CA TYR A 145 -13.51 10.45 5.76
C TYR A 145 -14.11 11.61 4.96
N ASN A 146 -13.99 12.83 5.46
CA ASN A 146 -14.51 14.04 4.79
C ASN A 146 -13.77 14.36 3.48
N THR A 147 -12.53 13.86 3.30
CA THR A 147 -11.80 13.96 2.02
C THR A 147 -12.35 12.98 0.99
N PHE A 148 -12.67 11.75 1.40
CA PHE A 148 -13.07 10.68 0.49
C PHE A 148 -14.58 10.60 0.21
N ALA A 149 -15.42 11.04 1.15
CA ALA A 149 -16.87 10.91 1.05
C ALA A 149 -17.51 11.74 -0.08
N PRO A 150 -17.13 13.02 -0.33
CA PRO A 150 -17.66 13.78 -1.43
C PRO A 150 -17.26 13.18 -2.78
N ASP A 151 -18.21 13.14 -3.74
CA ASP A 151 -17.93 12.70 -5.11
C ASP A 151 -17.66 13.94 -6.00
N THR A 152 -16.50 14.56 -5.75
CA THR A 152 -15.96 15.72 -6.47
C THR A 152 -14.71 15.33 -7.23
N PRO A 153 -14.30 16.02 -8.30
CA PRO A 153 -12.99 15.79 -8.91
C PRO A 153 -11.88 15.90 -7.86
N ASP A 154 -10.93 14.95 -7.88
CA ASP A 154 -9.80 15.00 -6.96
C ASP A 154 -8.92 16.24 -7.25
N PRO A 155 -8.24 16.79 -6.23
CA PRO A 155 -7.50 18.05 -6.39
C PRO A 155 -6.22 17.93 -7.21
N GLU A 156 -5.70 16.73 -7.43
CA GLU A 156 -4.43 16.50 -8.12
C GLU A 156 -4.63 16.28 -9.62
N LEU A 157 -5.45 15.30 -10.00
CA LEU A 157 -5.68 14.93 -11.40
C LEU A 157 -6.97 15.53 -11.97
N HIS A 158 -7.80 16.15 -11.14
CA HIS A 158 -9.12 16.70 -11.50
C HIS A 158 -10.05 15.68 -12.13
N GLU A 159 -9.96 14.43 -11.71
CA GLU A 159 -10.73 13.31 -12.25
C GLU A 159 -11.85 12.84 -11.31
N LEU A 160 -12.89 12.26 -11.93
CA LEU A 160 -13.96 11.54 -11.26
C LEU A 160 -13.81 10.01 -11.46
N PRO A 161 -14.28 9.23 -10.48
CA PRO A 161 -14.77 9.62 -9.16
C PRO A 161 -13.64 10.14 -8.27
N ASN A 162 -13.97 10.83 -7.15
CA ASN A 162 -12.96 11.23 -6.17
C ASN A 162 -12.12 10.04 -5.70
N THR A 163 -10.90 10.32 -5.19
CA THR A 163 -10.04 9.34 -4.53
C THR A 163 -10.75 8.67 -3.36
N CYS A 164 -10.33 7.49 -3.00
CA CYS A 164 -10.83 6.71 -1.87
C CYS A 164 -9.81 5.68 -1.40
N ALA A 165 -10.03 5.06 -0.25
CA ALA A 165 -9.34 3.86 0.18
C ALA A 165 -10.33 2.78 0.62
N HIS A 166 -9.95 1.51 0.58
CA HIS A 166 -10.81 0.45 1.08
C HIS A 166 -10.90 0.50 2.60
N PHE A 167 -9.76 0.79 3.26
CA PHE A 167 -9.65 0.90 4.71
C PHE A 167 -8.93 2.16 5.12
N VAL A 168 -9.30 2.67 6.30
CA VAL A 168 -8.54 3.67 7.05
C VAL A 168 -8.28 3.10 8.44
N ILE A 169 -7.04 3.16 8.90
CA ILE A 169 -6.66 2.79 10.27
C ILE A 169 -6.34 4.07 11.03
N ASP A 170 -7.11 4.34 12.08
CA ASP A 170 -6.89 5.53 12.89
C ASP A 170 -5.69 5.40 13.84
N LYS A 171 -5.30 6.49 14.51
CA LYS A 171 -4.17 6.51 15.44
C LYS A 171 -4.36 5.61 16.67
N SER A 172 -5.59 5.28 17.01
CA SER A 172 -5.93 4.35 18.12
C SER A 172 -5.86 2.88 17.71
N GLY A 173 -5.77 2.62 16.40
CA GLY A 173 -5.76 1.30 15.80
C GLY A 173 -7.14 0.76 15.44
N VAL A 174 -8.20 1.59 15.44
CA VAL A 174 -9.50 1.19 14.89
C VAL A 174 -9.39 1.09 13.37
N ILE A 175 -9.91 -0.02 12.83
CA ILE A 175 -9.93 -0.28 11.38
C ILE A 175 -11.32 0.09 10.87
N HIS A 176 -11.39 1.11 10.00
CA HIS A 176 -12.61 1.54 9.33
C HIS A 176 -12.59 1.05 7.89
N GLN A 177 -13.65 0.38 7.45
CA GLN A 177 -13.83 0.00 6.05
C GLN A 177 -14.75 1.02 5.38
N LEU A 178 -14.22 1.73 4.37
CA LEU A 178 -14.95 2.77 3.64
C LEU A 178 -15.59 2.28 2.35
N VAL A 179 -14.97 1.29 1.69
CA VAL A 179 -15.41 0.77 0.41
C VAL A 179 -15.38 -0.76 0.46
N SER A 180 -16.40 -1.39 -0.17
CA SER A 180 -16.43 -2.84 -0.31
C SER A 180 -15.21 -3.34 -1.09
N LEU A 181 -14.62 -4.46 -0.66
CA LEU A 181 -13.51 -5.13 -1.35
C LEU A 181 -13.86 -5.63 -2.77
N SER A 182 -15.12 -5.57 -3.16
CA SER A 182 -15.57 -5.88 -4.53
C SER A 182 -15.62 -4.67 -5.46
N ILE A 183 -15.19 -3.49 -5.00
CA ILE A 183 -15.28 -2.22 -5.75
C ILE A 183 -13.86 -1.66 -5.92
N ILE A 184 -13.52 -1.24 -7.14
CA ILE A 184 -12.28 -0.51 -7.43
C ILE A 184 -12.32 0.85 -6.72
N CYS A 185 -11.21 1.20 -6.07
CA CYS A 185 -11.01 2.46 -5.38
C CYS A 185 -9.81 3.19 -5.97
N ARG A 186 -9.93 4.49 -6.20
CA ARG A 186 -8.82 5.32 -6.71
C ARG A 186 -7.93 5.75 -5.56
N HIS A 187 -6.75 5.16 -5.46
CA HIS A 187 -5.73 5.50 -4.45
C HIS A 187 -4.31 5.41 -4.98
N THR A 188 -4.09 4.73 -6.13
CA THR A 188 -2.75 4.56 -6.71
C THR A 188 -2.87 4.44 -8.22
N VAL A 189 -2.38 5.42 -8.96
CA VAL A 189 -2.33 5.38 -10.43
C VAL A 189 -1.57 4.12 -10.88
N GLY A 190 -2.06 3.49 -11.93
CA GLY A 190 -1.49 2.25 -12.48
C GLY A 190 -1.81 0.98 -11.71
N LEU A 191 -2.36 1.05 -10.48
CA LEU A 191 -2.65 -0.13 -9.65
C LEU A 191 -4.11 -0.25 -9.20
N ASN A 192 -4.95 0.77 -9.38
CA ASN A 192 -6.33 0.76 -8.88
C ASN A 192 -7.16 -0.43 -9.38
N TRP A 193 -6.85 -0.97 -10.54
CA TRP A 193 -7.54 -2.11 -11.15
C TRP A 193 -7.38 -3.43 -10.39
N THR A 194 -6.33 -3.54 -9.55
CA THR A 194 -5.95 -4.80 -8.88
C THR A 194 -5.48 -4.60 -7.42
N ALA A 195 -5.55 -3.38 -6.89
CA ALA A 195 -5.01 -3.10 -5.56
C ALA A 195 -6.09 -2.84 -4.51
N ILE A 196 -5.80 -3.27 -3.28
CA ILE A 196 -6.52 -2.88 -2.07
C ILE A 196 -5.73 -1.76 -1.39
N GLY A 197 -6.30 -0.55 -1.26
CA GLY A 197 -5.67 0.58 -0.58
C GLY A 197 -6.01 0.61 0.91
N ILE A 198 -4.98 0.83 1.73
CA ILE A 198 -5.08 0.97 3.18
C ILE A 198 -4.40 2.26 3.60
N GLU A 199 -5.17 3.20 4.08
CA GLU A 199 -4.71 4.48 4.63
C GLU A 199 -4.44 4.39 6.12
N HIS A 200 -3.46 5.13 6.59
CA HIS A 200 -3.14 5.28 8.00
C HIS A 200 -3.24 6.75 8.38
N VAL A 201 -4.04 7.08 9.38
CA VAL A 201 -4.14 8.46 9.84
C VAL A 201 -2.80 8.91 10.41
N GLY A 202 -2.18 9.90 9.76
CA GLY A 202 -0.84 10.41 10.11
C GLY A 202 -0.20 11.19 8.97
N PHE A 203 1.05 11.61 9.18
CA PHE A 203 1.74 12.55 8.31
C PHE A 203 3.09 12.02 7.79
N SER A 204 3.55 10.85 8.23
CA SER A 204 4.82 10.26 7.77
C SER A 204 4.87 8.76 8.02
N ASP A 205 5.71 8.06 7.26
CA ASP A 205 6.03 6.65 7.43
C ASP A 205 6.49 6.35 8.86
N GLN A 206 7.39 7.17 9.40
CA GLN A 206 7.92 7.01 10.75
C GLN A 206 6.82 7.12 11.82
N GLU A 207 5.92 8.12 11.74
CA GLU A 207 4.80 8.27 12.68
C GLU A 207 3.96 6.99 12.73
N ILE A 208 3.67 6.41 11.56
CA ILE A 208 2.87 5.19 11.47
C ILE A 208 3.64 3.97 12.00
N LEU A 209 4.89 3.81 11.59
CA LEU A 209 5.73 2.66 12.00
C LEU A 209 6.02 2.65 13.50
N GLU A 210 6.07 3.81 14.15
CA GLU A 210 6.32 3.96 15.58
C GLU A 210 5.04 3.90 16.43
N ASN A 211 3.84 3.98 15.82
CA ASN A 211 2.59 3.83 16.56
C ASN A 211 2.24 2.34 16.75
N PRO A 212 2.42 1.77 17.95
CA PRO A 212 2.27 0.33 18.15
C PRO A 212 0.83 -0.16 17.97
N ARG A 213 -0.18 0.66 18.28
CA ARG A 213 -1.59 0.30 18.15
C ARG A 213 -2.00 0.26 16.68
N GLN A 214 -1.66 1.30 15.94
CA GLN A 214 -1.96 1.41 14.52
C GLN A 214 -1.23 0.32 13.73
N MET A 215 0.06 0.10 13.99
CA MET A 215 0.84 -0.96 13.37
C MET A 215 0.32 -2.37 13.66
N ALA A 216 -0.05 -2.66 14.92
CA ALA A 216 -0.60 -3.96 15.26
C ALA A 216 -1.92 -4.24 14.49
N SER A 217 -2.77 -3.24 14.34
CA SER A 217 -4.02 -3.35 13.56
C SER A 217 -3.75 -3.48 12.07
N SER A 218 -2.83 -2.68 11.52
CA SER A 218 -2.41 -2.74 10.13
C SER A 218 -1.88 -4.13 9.77
N LEU A 219 -0.94 -4.65 10.52
CA LEU A 219 -0.36 -5.97 10.27
C LEU A 219 -1.41 -7.10 10.34
N ARG A 220 -2.36 -7.05 11.30
CA ARG A 220 -3.46 -8.03 11.38
C ARG A 220 -4.38 -7.94 10.16
N LEU A 221 -4.77 -6.73 9.76
CA LEU A 221 -5.61 -6.51 8.58
C LEU A 221 -4.91 -7.02 7.32
N VAL A 222 -3.66 -6.61 7.09
CA VAL A 222 -2.89 -7.00 5.91
C VAL A 222 -2.63 -8.51 5.88
N ARG A 223 -2.32 -9.14 7.03
CA ARG A 223 -2.18 -10.61 7.09
C ARG A 223 -3.48 -11.30 6.69
N TRP A 224 -4.62 -10.85 7.19
CA TRP A 224 -5.92 -11.42 6.83
C TRP A 224 -6.21 -11.25 5.33
N LEU A 225 -6.04 -10.04 4.78
CA LEU A 225 -6.28 -9.76 3.36
C LEU A 225 -5.38 -10.58 2.45
N ARG A 226 -4.07 -10.62 2.73
CA ARG A 226 -3.13 -11.38 1.91
C ARG A 226 -3.39 -12.87 1.93
N CYS A 227 -3.84 -13.42 3.06
CA CYS A 227 -4.19 -14.84 3.14
C CYS A 227 -5.51 -15.14 2.43
N ARG A 228 -6.47 -14.22 2.48
CA ARG A 228 -7.76 -14.33 1.78
C ARG A 228 -7.61 -14.28 0.26
N TYR A 229 -6.71 -13.43 -0.25
CA TYR A 229 -6.52 -13.18 -1.68
C TYR A 229 -5.21 -13.74 -2.23
N HIS A 230 -4.51 -14.57 -1.47
CA HIS A 230 -3.23 -15.19 -1.86
C HIS A 230 -2.14 -14.18 -2.28
N ILE A 231 -2.17 -12.96 -1.70
CA ILE A 231 -1.22 -11.89 -2.01
C ILE A 231 0.13 -12.17 -1.33
N ALA A 232 1.20 -12.28 -2.11
CA ALA A 232 2.54 -12.48 -1.59
C ALA A 232 3.02 -11.25 -0.76
N VAL A 233 3.88 -11.46 0.26
CA VAL A 233 4.43 -10.36 1.08
C VAL A 233 5.11 -9.29 0.22
N ARG A 234 5.79 -9.68 -0.87
CA ARG A 234 6.44 -8.73 -1.79
C ARG A 234 5.47 -7.80 -2.52
N ASN A 235 4.20 -8.18 -2.63
CA ASN A 235 3.13 -7.39 -3.25
C ASN A 235 2.35 -6.55 -2.22
N VAL A 236 2.82 -6.49 -0.97
CA VAL A 236 2.43 -5.48 0.01
C VAL A 236 3.44 -4.35 -0.11
N ILE A 237 3.05 -3.27 -0.74
CA ILE A 237 3.93 -2.17 -1.14
C ILE A 237 3.48 -0.84 -0.55
N GLY A 238 4.39 0.12 -0.47
CA GLY A 238 4.06 1.53 -0.25
C GLY A 238 3.64 2.21 -1.55
N HIS A 239 2.96 3.34 -1.46
CA HIS A 239 2.61 4.10 -2.66
C HIS A 239 3.86 4.50 -3.44
N ASN A 240 4.92 4.88 -2.75
CA ASN A 240 6.22 5.23 -3.36
C ASN A 240 6.83 4.08 -4.19
N GLU A 241 6.45 2.83 -3.92
CA GLU A 241 6.93 1.66 -4.66
C GLU A 241 6.03 1.28 -5.86
N SER A 242 4.94 2.03 -6.12
CA SER A 242 3.91 1.69 -7.12
C SER A 242 4.47 1.45 -8.51
N LEU A 243 5.41 2.30 -8.96
CA LEU A 243 6.03 2.21 -10.28
C LEU A 243 6.91 0.95 -10.46
N SER A 244 7.38 0.36 -9.35
CA SER A 244 8.20 -0.85 -9.37
C SER A 244 7.36 -2.15 -9.32
N SER A 245 6.04 -2.04 -9.15
CA SER A 245 5.16 -3.18 -9.10
C SER A 245 5.05 -3.87 -10.47
N PRO A 246 5.16 -5.21 -10.54
CA PRO A 246 4.94 -5.94 -11.80
C PRO A 246 3.49 -5.86 -12.30
N PHE A 247 2.58 -5.35 -11.48
CA PHE A 247 1.17 -5.14 -11.81
C PHE A 247 0.88 -3.70 -12.23
N HIS A 248 1.88 -2.79 -12.20
CA HIS A 248 1.67 -1.40 -12.62
C HIS A 248 1.35 -1.37 -14.12
N HIS A 249 0.21 -0.79 -14.44
CA HIS A 249 -0.22 -0.54 -15.81
C HIS A 249 -1.04 0.75 -15.87
N GLU A 250 -0.72 1.61 -16.81
CA GLU A 250 -1.42 2.88 -17.03
C GLU A 250 -1.45 3.17 -18.53
N ASP A 251 -2.63 3.48 -19.07
CA ASP A 251 -2.79 3.77 -20.49
C ASP A 251 -2.47 5.24 -20.83
N ILE A 252 -2.52 6.15 -19.83
CA ILE A 252 -2.29 7.59 -20.04
C ILE A 252 -0.79 7.88 -19.91
N PRO A 253 -0.08 8.25 -21.00
CA PRO A 253 1.39 8.40 -20.99
C PRO A 253 1.92 9.42 -19.98
N SER A 254 1.19 10.52 -19.75
CA SER A 254 1.57 11.55 -18.78
C SER A 254 1.51 11.08 -17.32
N LEU A 255 0.85 9.95 -17.05
CA LEU A 255 0.70 9.39 -15.71
C LEU A 255 1.60 8.16 -15.46
N HIS A 256 2.42 7.72 -16.44
CA HIS A 256 3.29 6.56 -16.30
C HIS A 256 4.32 6.69 -15.15
N THR A 257 4.63 7.90 -14.72
CA THR A 257 5.59 8.16 -13.64
C THR A 257 4.95 8.81 -12.41
N GLN A 258 3.60 8.87 -12.37
CA GLN A 258 2.90 9.44 -11.24
C GLN A 258 2.97 8.48 -10.05
N THR A 259 3.48 8.98 -8.93
CA THR A 259 3.54 8.29 -7.64
C THR A 259 3.65 9.30 -6.50
N HIS A 260 3.51 8.85 -5.27
CA HIS A 260 3.62 9.68 -4.08
C HIS A 260 4.77 9.23 -3.18
N GLU A 261 5.11 10.08 -2.18
CA GLU A 261 6.24 9.86 -1.29
C GLU A 261 5.93 8.89 -0.12
N ASP A 262 4.66 8.52 0.07
CA ASP A 262 4.21 7.74 1.20
C ASP A 262 4.68 6.28 1.12
N PHE A 263 5.18 5.81 2.23
CA PHE A 263 5.76 4.49 2.46
C PHE A 263 6.88 4.13 1.50
N LYS A 264 8.02 4.78 1.72
CA LYS A 264 9.25 4.57 0.97
C LYS A 264 9.78 3.15 1.11
N HIS A 265 10.56 2.72 0.13
CA HIS A 265 11.10 1.36 0.07
C HIS A 265 11.78 0.90 1.37
N ALA A 266 12.61 1.75 2.01
CA ALA A 266 13.29 1.42 3.26
C ALA A 266 12.29 1.13 4.40
N ASP A 267 11.24 1.94 4.52
CA ASP A 267 10.19 1.81 5.52
C ASP A 267 9.29 0.60 5.23
N MET A 268 8.99 0.33 3.97
CA MET A 268 8.29 -0.87 3.56
C MET A 268 9.10 -2.16 3.79
N GLN A 269 10.43 -2.12 3.76
CA GLN A 269 11.24 -3.25 4.20
C GLN A 269 11.02 -3.56 5.69
N ILE A 270 10.90 -2.52 6.54
CA ILE A 270 10.57 -2.70 7.97
C ILE A 270 9.17 -3.29 8.12
N TYR A 271 8.19 -2.73 7.42
CA TYR A 271 6.81 -3.19 7.43
C TYR A 271 6.70 -4.66 7.01
N ARG A 272 7.30 -5.04 5.87
CA ARG A 272 7.27 -6.42 5.34
C ARG A 272 7.98 -7.43 6.25
N ARG A 273 9.08 -7.04 6.93
CA ARG A 273 9.72 -7.90 7.96
C ARG A 273 8.78 -8.17 9.12
N ARG A 274 8.09 -7.14 9.64
CA ARG A 274 7.10 -7.30 10.72
C ARG A 274 5.93 -8.18 10.28
N LEU A 275 5.45 -8.00 9.05
CA LEU A 275 4.38 -8.81 8.48
C LEU A 275 4.79 -10.28 8.30
N ALA A 276 5.99 -10.53 7.79
CA ALA A 276 6.54 -11.88 7.62
C ALA A 276 6.71 -12.62 8.96
N ALA A 277 7.08 -11.91 10.02
CA ALA A 277 7.20 -12.46 11.37
C ALA A 277 5.86 -12.97 11.95
N MET A 278 4.71 -12.56 11.38
CA MET A 278 3.39 -13.08 11.76
C MET A 278 3.12 -14.51 11.23
N GLY A 279 4.03 -15.08 10.45
CA GLY A 279 3.94 -16.42 9.90
C GLY A 279 3.24 -16.50 8.54
N SER A 280 3.30 -17.70 7.95
CA SER A 280 2.72 -18.03 6.65
C SER A 280 1.19 -18.02 6.69
N CYS A 281 0.57 -17.89 5.52
CA CYS A 281 -0.85 -18.21 5.38
C CYS A 281 -1.05 -19.73 5.47
N PRO A 282 -2.18 -20.19 6.03
CA PRO A 282 -2.55 -21.60 5.96
C PRO A 282 -2.54 -22.09 4.52
N ALA A 283 -2.17 -23.36 4.32
CA ALA A 283 -2.40 -24.03 3.04
C ALA A 283 -3.91 -24.15 2.82
N THR A 284 -4.38 -23.80 1.64
CA THR A 284 -5.77 -23.96 1.19
C THR A 284 -6.01 -25.40 0.75
#